data_0d9ff7b17817f5e7886d88879f52821f
#
_entry.id   0d9ff7b17817f5e7886d88879f52821f
#
_cell.length_a   1.000
_cell.length_b   1.000
_cell.length_c   1.000
_cell.angle_alpha   90.00
_cell.angle_beta   90.00
_cell.angle_gamma   90.00
#
_symmetry.space_group_name_H-M   'P 1'
#
loop_
_entity.id
_entity.type
_entity.pdbx_description
1 polymer ?
#
loop_
_entity_poly.entity_id
_entity_poly.type
_entity_poly.pdbx_seq_one_letter_code
_entity_poly.pdbx_strand_id
1 'polypeptide(L)'
;MLPSLLLAGESSANDAESVPKRESVALPGQSAYTGAGLSIGLAAGVFSPIEECDCMGTWQGQLEYFYSDLVSGSFEVRFFGGDLDREKMVMYQRYRINVRFHSAYDEFALFAGPFLGLENTSISEFRKQVVDREEADSKKTRARFWWQQADDEDLEETGDSSKTETNCGKLFAMDGFSIGLGLGGGYNVSRLFAATGLVQVEYNFSKDVMVSLVPGVAFNLLEVWPWAKNSLRSAWISFEVGGQRYVHGGVEGWSNTFFLGLQLGA
;
A
#
# COMPACT_ATOMS: atom_id res chain seq x y z
N MET A 1 36.25 42.54 -50.93
CA MET A 1 36.31 43.20 -49.62
C MET A 1 34.91 43.03 -48.96
N LEU A 2 34.78 42.08 -48.05
CA LEU A 2 33.60 41.86 -47.29
C LEU A 2 33.91 42.26 -45.84
N PRO A 3 33.10 43.08 -45.18
CA PRO A 3 33.31 43.44 -43.79
C PRO A 3 32.77 42.30 -42.86
N SER A 4 33.67 41.85 -41.96
CA SER A 4 33.37 40.95 -40.89
C SER A 4 32.46 41.62 -39.85
N LEU A 5 31.24 41.18 -39.72
CA LEU A 5 30.34 41.53 -38.61
C LEU A 5 30.75 40.70 -37.39
N LEU A 6 31.46 41.30 -36.47
CA LEU A 6 31.68 40.83 -35.11
C LEU A 6 30.37 41.07 -34.33
N LEU A 7 29.57 40.02 -34.15
CA LEU A 7 28.51 39.98 -33.16
C LEU A 7 29.14 39.63 -31.80
N ALA A 8 29.50 40.67 -31.05
CA ALA A 8 29.76 40.55 -29.63
C ALA A 8 28.40 40.27 -28.94
N GLY A 9 28.07 39.01 -28.76
CA GLY A 9 27.00 38.62 -27.85
C GLY A 9 27.48 38.82 -26.42
N GLU A 10 27.11 39.93 -25.81
CA GLU A 10 27.13 40.03 -24.34
C GLU A 10 26.24 38.96 -23.77
N SER A 11 26.84 37.90 -23.28
CA SER A 11 26.20 36.95 -22.40
C SER A 11 25.86 37.69 -21.10
N SER A 12 24.70 38.32 -21.06
CA SER A 12 24.07 38.69 -19.83
C SER A 12 23.91 37.39 -19.05
N ALA A 13 24.77 37.19 -18.05
CA ALA A 13 24.54 36.26 -16.99
C ALA A 13 23.31 36.76 -16.25
N ASN A 14 22.12 36.44 -16.81
CA ASN A 14 20.88 36.59 -16.11
C ASN A 14 21.02 35.76 -14.83
N ASP A 15 21.02 36.48 -13.73
CA ASP A 15 20.66 35.92 -12.44
C ASP A 15 19.52 34.96 -12.68
N ALA A 16 19.84 33.68 -12.65
CA ALA A 16 18.80 32.63 -12.61
C ALA A 16 18.09 32.91 -11.29
N GLU A 17 16.99 33.66 -11.40
CA GLU A 17 16.06 33.92 -10.33
C GLU A 17 15.77 32.54 -9.73
N SER A 18 16.35 32.29 -8.56
CA SER A 18 16.27 31.00 -7.89
C SER A 18 14.78 30.77 -7.66
N VAL A 19 14.17 29.97 -8.53
CA VAL A 19 12.79 29.53 -8.35
C VAL A 19 12.68 29.08 -6.91
N PRO A 20 11.80 29.72 -6.10
CA PRO A 20 11.71 29.43 -4.69
C PRO A 20 11.54 27.91 -4.56
N LYS A 21 12.47 27.29 -3.83
CA LYS A 21 12.49 25.83 -3.65
C LYS A 21 11.19 25.48 -2.90
N ARG A 22 10.20 25.00 -3.64
CA ARG A 22 8.91 24.61 -3.05
C ARG A 22 9.17 23.61 -1.94
N GLU A 23 8.52 23.82 -0.81
CA GLU A 23 8.56 22.85 0.29
C GLU A 23 7.91 21.54 -0.19
N SER A 24 8.47 20.41 0.20
CA SER A 24 7.88 19.12 -0.10
C SER A 24 6.57 18.95 0.67
N VAL A 25 5.60 18.29 0.05
CA VAL A 25 4.32 17.97 0.68
C VAL A 25 4.18 16.44 0.73
N ALA A 26 3.87 15.89 1.91
CA ALA A 26 3.53 14.48 2.04
C ALA A 26 2.27 14.18 1.24
N LEU A 27 2.27 13.08 0.49
CA LEU A 27 1.13 12.59 -0.26
C LEU A 27 0.66 11.25 0.34
N PRO A 28 -0.63 10.92 0.20
CA PRO A 28 -1.12 9.61 0.59
C PRO A 28 -0.56 8.51 -0.31
N GLY A 29 -0.55 7.27 0.19
CA GLY A 29 -0.04 6.12 -0.54
C GLY A 29 1.48 6.04 -0.57
N GLN A 30 2.14 6.60 0.45
CA GLN A 30 3.59 6.48 0.67
C GLN A 30 4.46 7.21 -0.36
N SER A 31 4.06 8.40 -0.78
CA SER A 31 4.88 9.29 -1.61
C SER A 31 4.95 10.71 -1.06
N ALA A 32 5.85 11.52 -1.59
CA ALA A 32 5.95 12.93 -1.26
C ALA A 32 6.09 13.74 -2.53
N TYR A 33 5.31 14.82 -2.65
CA TYR A 33 5.44 15.75 -3.77
C TYR A 33 6.73 16.55 -3.62
N THR A 34 7.59 16.45 -4.61
CA THR A 34 8.90 17.13 -4.66
C THR A 34 9.04 18.06 -5.86
N GLY A 35 8.04 18.09 -6.75
CA GLY A 35 8.04 18.87 -7.99
C GLY A 35 8.93 18.31 -9.09
N ALA A 36 9.97 17.53 -8.77
CA ALA A 36 10.84 16.84 -9.70
C ALA A 36 11.65 15.77 -8.98
N GLY A 37 12.05 14.72 -9.70
CA GLY A 37 12.92 13.67 -9.18
C GLY A 37 12.18 12.44 -8.69
N LEU A 38 12.77 11.73 -7.74
CA LEU A 38 12.33 10.42 -7.29
C LEU A 38 11.79 10.50 -5.86
N SER A 39 10.65 9.87 -5.61
CA SER A 39 10.11 9.62 -4.28
C SER A 39 9.98 8.12 -4.06
N ILE A 40 10.42 7.65 -2.88
CA ILE A 40 10.33 6.26 -2.45
C ILE A 40 9.59 6.22 -1.13
N GLY A 41 8.63 5.33 -1.02
CA GLY A 41 7.89 5.10 0.21
C GLY A 41 7.82 3.62 0.57
N LEU A 42 7.92 3.35 1.86
CA LEU A 42 7.77 2.03 2.44
C LEU A 42 6.85 2.13 3.64
N ALA A 43 5.91 1.22 3.77
CA ALA A 43 5.04 1.13 4.92
C ALA A 43 4.82 -0.31 5.35
N ALA A 44 4.60 -0.48 6.64
CA ALA A 44 4.13 -1.72 7.23
C ALA A 44 2.88 -1.43 8.07
N GLY A 45 2.03 -2.42 8.24
CA GLY A 45 0.79 -2.20 8.96
C GLY A 45 -0.01 -3.45 9.20
N VAL A 46 -1.27 -3.23 9.53
CA VAL A 46 -2.25 -4.29 9.78
C VAL A 46 -3.44 -4.06 8.88
N PHE A 47 -3.86 -5.11 8.23
CA PHE A 47 -5.11 -5.18 7.47
C PHE A 47 -6.13 -5.95 8.29
N SER A 48 -7.24 -5.30 8.60
CA SER A 48 -8.41 -5.92 9.19
C SER A 48 -9.45 -6.08 8.10
N PRO A 49 -9.63 -7.29 7.56
CA PRO A 49 -10.73 -7.57 6.66
C PRO A 49 -12.06 -7.34 7.37
N ILE A 50 -13.17 -7.75 6.79
CA ILE A 50 -14.48 -7.69 7.43
C ILE A 50 -14.50 -8.47 8.76
N GLU A 51 -15.47 -8.20 9.62
CA GLU A 51 -15.57 -8.65 11.03
C GLU A 51 -15.31 -10.14 11.29
N GLU A 52 -15.50 -10.98 10.28
CA GLU A 52 -15.37 -12.45 10.40
C GLU A 52 -13.94 -12.97 10.16
N CYS A 53 -12.99 -12.07 9.86
CA CYS A 53 -11.63 -12.44 9.44
C CYS A 53 -10.58 -11.97 10.45
N ASP A 54 -9.57 -12.80 10.66
CA ASP A 54 -8.42 -12.41 11.48
C ASP A 54 -7.61 -11.26 10.85
N CYS A 55 -7.00 -10.43 11.69
CA CYS A 55 -6.13 -9.35 11.24
C CYS A 55 -4.88 -9.92 10.57
N MET A 56 -4.48 -9.33 9.46
CA MET A 56 -3.35 -9.74 8.65
C MET A 56 -2.25 -8.68 8.66
N GLY A 57 -1.01 -9.13 8.63
CA GLY A 57 0.11 -8.22 8.36
C GLY A 57 0.04 -7.68 6.94
N THR A 58 0.38 -6.40 6.75
CA THR A 58 0.45 -5.78 5.43
C THR A 58 1.74 -5.01 5.27
N TRP A 59 2.25 -4.99 4.05
CA TRP A 59 3.41 -4.24 3.66
C TRP A 59 3.14 -3.56 2.31
N GLN A 60 3.60 -2.32 2.16
CA GLN A 60 3.45 -1.54 0.94
C GLN A 60 4.76 -0.86 0.59
N GLY A 61 5.13 -0.91 -0.69
CA GLY A 61 6.21 -0.13 -1.29
C GLY A 61 5.70 0.70 -2.44
N GLN A 62 6.21 1.91 -2.59
CA GLN A 62 5.91 2.78 -3.71
C GLN A 62 7.16 3.46 -4.21
N LEU A 63 7.29 3.52 -5.52
CA LEU A 63 8.28 4.30 -6.24
C LEU A 63 7.54 5.27 -7.15
N GLU A 64 7.81 6.57 -7.04
CA GLU A 64 7.18 7.61 -7.86
C GLU A 64 8.26 8.50 -8.47
N TYR A 65 8.19 8.70 -9.79
CA TYR A 65 9.07 9.57 -10.53
C TYR A 65 8.29 10.76 -11.10
N PHE A 66 8.71 11.96 -10.73
CA PHE A 66 8.13 13.21 -11.20
C PHE A 66 8.86 13.63 -12.47
N TYR A 67 8.19 13.53 -13.61
CA TYR A 67 8.68 14.02 -14.90
C TYR A 67 8.68 15.55 -14.95
N SER A 68 7.72 16.16 -14.27
CA SER A 68 7.56 17.59 -14.08
C SER A 68 6.72 17.85 -12.84
N ASP A 69 6.57 19.11 -12.45
CA ASP A 69 5.64 19.54 -11.37
C ASP A 69 4.20 19.13 -11.64
N LEU A 70 3.82 18.85 -12.88
CA LEU A 70 2.45 18.54 -13.27
C LEU A 70 2.18 17.05 -13.45
N VAL A 71 3.21 16.25 -13.69
CA VAL A 71 3.01 14.83 -14.07
C VAL A 71 4.03 13.94 -13.39
N SER A 72 3.55 12.85 -12.78
CA SER A 72 4.36 11.75 -12.29
C SER A 72 3.86 10.40 -12.76
N GLY A 73 4.75 9.42 -12.72
CA GLY A 73 4.43 8.01 -12.85
C GLY A 73 4.84 7.28 -11.58
N SER A 74 4.01 6.36 -11.08
CA SER A 74 4.38 5.58 -9.90
C SER A 74 4.10 4.09 -10.08
N PHE A 75 4.91 3.30 -9.38
CA PHE A 75 4.73 1.86 -9.21
C PHE A 75 4.51 1.57 -7.74
N GLU A 76 3.43 0.87 -7.44
CA GLU A 76 3.05 0.46 -6.08
C GLU A 76 3.01 -1.06 -6.00
N VAL A 77 3.53 -1.59 -4.91
CA VAL A 77 3.44 -3.00 -4.55
C VAL A 77 2.86 -3.09 -3.15
N ARG A 78 1.87 -3.96 -2.96
CA ARG A 78 1.29 -4.23 -1.65
C ARG A 78 1.17 -5.73 -1.42
N PHE A 79 1.52 -6.15 -0.22
CA PHE A 79 1.39 -7.53 0.25
C PHE A 79 0.53 -7.56 1.51
N PHE A 80 -0.35 -8.56 1.57
CA PHE A 80 -1.04 -8.95 2.79
C PHE A 80 -0.72 -10.42 3.03
N GLY A 81 -0.53 -10.78 4.28
CA GLY A 81 -0.32 -12.16 4.64
C GLY A 81 -0.82 -12.43 6.05
N GLY A 82 -1.46 -13.57 6.23
CA GLY A 82 -1.97 -13.98 7.52
C GLY A 82 -2.82 -15.24 7.44
N ASP A 83 -3.33 -15.65 8.58
CA ASP A 83 -4.22 -16.79 8.69
C ASP A 83 -5.62 -16.38 8.20
N LEU A 84 -6.17 -17.12 7.26
CA LEU A 84 -7.54 -16.95 6.78
C LEU A 84 -8.53 -17.60 7.74
N ASP A 85 -8.13 -18.77 8.24
CA ASP A 85 -8.76 -19.54 9.29
C ASP A 85 -7.67 -20.38 9.99
N ARG A 86 -8.05 -21.27 10.91
CA ARG A 86 -7.08 -22.10 11.66
C ARG A 86 -6.24 -23.03 10.79
N GLU A 87 -6.62 -23.26 9.54
CA GLU A 87 -5.98 -24.23 8.65
C GLU A 87 -5.38 -23.63 7.41
N LYS A 88 -5.78 -22.42 7.04
CA LYS A 88 -5.42 -21.78 5.77
C LYS A 88 -4.70 -20.46 5.99
N MET A 89 -3.59 -20.32 5.29
CA MET A 89 -2.85 -19.07 5.18
C MET A 89 -3.15 -18.44 3.82
N VAL A 90 -3.42 -17.15 3.81
CA VAL A 90 -3.57 -16.37 2.59
C VAL A 90 -2.38 -15.46 2.39
N MET A 91 -1.92 -15.37 1.16
CA MET A 91 -0.99 -14.35 0.70
C MET A 91 -1.62 -13.64 -0.50
N TYR A 92 -1.84 -12.34 -0.35
CA TYR A 92 -2.36 -11.48 -1.38
C TYR A 92 -1.29 -10.49 -1.82
N GLN A 93 -1.17 -10.32 -3.13
CA GLN A 93 -0.21 -9.42 -3.76
C GLN A 93 -0.95 -8.50 -4.71
N ARG A 94 -0.64 -7.21 -4.65
CA ARG A 94 -1.18 -6.21 -5.56
C ARG A 94 -0.07 -5.35 -6.11
N TYR A 95 -0.08 -5.21 -7.42
CA TYR A 95 0.84 -4.35 -8.17
C TYR A 95 0.03 -3.29 -8.88
N ARG A 96 0.46 -2.03 -8.83
CA ARG A 96 -0.20 -0.93 -9.54
C ARG A 96 0.80 -0.05 -10.26
N ILE A 97 0.42 0.40 -11.45
CA ILE A 97 1.09 1.47 -12.18
C ILE A 97 0.11 2.63 -12.25
N ASN A 98 0.55 3.80 -11.80
CA ASN A 98 -0.27 5.00 -11.77
C ASN A 98 0.37 6.08 -12.65
N VAL A 99 -0.49 6.86 -13.31
CA VAL A 99 -0.11 8.16 -13.88
C VAL A 99 -0.88 9.21 -13.10
N ARG A 100 -0.17 10.20 -12.56
CA ARG A 100 -0.75 11.23 -11.71
C ARG A 100 -0.52 12.60 -12.31
N PHE A 101 -1.58 13.39 -12.34
CA PHE A 101 -1.54 14.80 -12.69
C PHE A 101 -1.61 15.61 -11.42
N HIS A 102 -0.64 16.50 -11.21
CA HIS A 102 -0.48 17.26 -9.98
C HIS A 102 -0.89 18.71 -10.16
N SER A 103 -1.40 19.28 -9.09
CA SER A 103 -1.56 20.71 -8.91
C SER A 103 -1.05 21.06 -7.52
N ALA A 104 -0.01 21.85 -7.44
CA ALA A 104 0.62 22.19 -6.17
C ALA A 104 0.68 23.71 -5.98
N TYR A 105 0.38 24.12 -4.76
CA TYR A 105 0.53 25.47 -4.24
C TYR A 105 1.38 25.41 -2.97
N ASP A 106 1.77 26.53 -2.42
CA ASP A 106 2.78 26.63 -1.37
C ASP A 106 2.70 25.54 -0.29
N GLU A 107 1.55 25.32 0.29
CA GLU A 107 1.35 24.41 1.43
C GLU A 107 0.60 23.14 1.08
N PHE A 108 0.08 23.00 -0.14
CA PHE A 108 -0.66 21.81 -0.52
C PHE A 108 -0.32 21.30 -1.91
N ALA A 109 -0.46 19.99 -2.08
CA ALA A 109 -0.38 19.33 -3.36
C ALA A 109 -1.57 18.40 -3.54
N LEU A 110 -2.22 18.47 -4.69
CA LEU A 110 -3.29 17.58 -5.10
C LEU A 110 -2.83 16.77 -6.28
N PHE A 111 -3.38 15.58 -6.43
CA PHE A 111 -3.21 14.79 -7.64
C PHE A 111 -4.51 14.08 -8.00
N ALA A 112 -4.66 13.83 -9.30
CA ALA A 112 -5.68 12.94 -9.83
C ALA A 112 -5.07 12.11 -10.96
N GLY A 113 -5.53 10.88 -11.15
CA GLY A 113 -5.05 10.09 -12.27
C GLY A 113 -5.54 8.66 -12.31
N PRO A 114 -5.42 8.04 -13.49
CA PRO A 114 -5.73 6.64 -13.68
C PRO A 114 -4.62 5.74 -13.16
N PHE A 115 -5.01 4.50 -12.84
CA PHE A 115 -4.08 3.41 -12.56
C PHE A 115 -4.54 2.10 -13.19
N LEU A 116 -3.58 1.23 -13.40
CA LEU A 116 -3.78 -0.16 -13.77
C LEU A 116 -3.23 -1.04 -12.65
N GLY A 117 -3.96 -2.05 -12.27
CA GLY A 117 -3.59 -2.99 -11.22
C GLY A 117 -3.55 -4.43 -11.72
N LEU A 118 -2.75 -5.23 -11.04
CA LEU A 118 -2.73 -6.68 -11.12
C LEU A 118 -2.80 -7.23 -9.71
N GLU A 119 -3.75 -8.09 -9.46
CA GLU A 119 -3.98 -8.73 -8.18
C GLU A 119 -3.78 -10.24 -8.30
N ASN A 120 -3.12 -10.81 -7.31
CA ASN A 120 -2.85 -12.24 -7.25
C ASN A 120 -3.00 -12.71 -5.80
N THR A 121 -3.83 -13.72 -5.60
CA THR A 121 -4.07 -14.34 -4.30
C THR A 121 -3.60 -15.77 -4.32
N SER A 122 -2.81 -16.17 -3.34
CA SER A 122 -2.48 -17.56 -3.09
C SER A 122 -2.97 -17.98 -1.72
N ILE A 123 -3.72 -19.06 -1.69
CA ILE A 123 -4.19 -19.69 -0.45
C ILE A 123 -3.42 -21.00 -0.28
N SER A 124 -2.73 -21.16 0.83
CA SER A 124 -1.98 -22.38 1.13
C SER A 124 -2.51 -23.05 2.40
N GLU A 125 -2.63 -24.37 2.35
CA GLU A 125 -2.98 -25.23 3.51
C GLU A 125 -1.74 -25.56 4.36
N PHE A 126 -0.87 -24.59 4.58
CA PHE A 126 0.42 -24.81 5.25
C PHE A 126 0.24 -25.40 6.67
N ARG A 127 -0.82 -24.99 7.35
CA ARG A 127 -1.10 -25.48 8.72
C ARG A 127 -1.51 -26.95 8.76
N LYS A 128 -2.18 -27.45 7.72
CA LYS A 128 -2.55 -28.87 7.61
C LYS A 128 -1.32 -29.76 7.54
N GLN A 129 -0.29 -29.37 6.80
CA GLN A 129 0.96 -30.13 6.74
C GLN A 129 1.74 -30.13 8.05
N VAL A 130 1.69 -29.04 8.83
CA VAL A 130 2.35 -28.97 10.15
C VAL A 130 1.57 -29.80 11.18
N VAL A 131 0.24 -29.69 11.20
CA VAL A 131 -0.63 -30.46 12.08
C VAL A 131 -0.53 -31.95 11.76
N ASP A 132 -0.60 -32.34 10.48
CA ASP A 132 -0.43 -33.74 10.05
C ASP A 132 0.95 -34.29 10.42
N ARG A 133 1.98 -33.46 10.44
CA ARG A 133 3.34 -33.84 10.85
C ARG A 133 3.45 -34.00 12.37
N GLU A 134 2.86 -33.09 13.15
CA GLU A 134 2.80 -33.18 14.59
C GLU A 134 1.94 -34.36 15.05
N GLU A 135 0.79 -34.62 14.40
CA GLU A 135 -0.03 -35.81 14.67
C GLU A 135 0.69 -37.10 14.29
N ALA A 136 1.39 -37.13 13.14
CA ALA A 136 2.17 -38.29 12.75
C ALA A 136 3.32 -38.57 13.73
N ASP A 137 4.00 -37.53 14.23
CA ASP A 137 5.03 -37.68 15.24
C ASP A 137 4.47 -38.04 16.63
N SER A 138 3.28 -37.50 17.00
CA SER A 138 2.59 -37.86 18.23
C SER A 138 2.08 -39.30 18.19
N LYS A 139 1.57 -39.79 17.06
CA LYS A 139 1.18 -41.18 16.85
C LYS A 139 2.38 -42.13 16.93
N LYS A 140 3.53 -41.73 16.38
CA LYS A 140 4.80 -42.50 16.53
C LYS A 140 5.27 -42.55 17.98
N THR A 141 5.09 -41.46 18.73
CA THR A 141 5.47 -41.42 20.15
C THR A 141 4.48 -42.21 20.99
N ARG A 142 3.18 -42.20 20.69
CA ARG A 142 2.18 -43.06 21.35
C ARG A 142 2.37 -44.54 21.04
N ALA A 143 2.77 -44.90 19.84
CA ALA A 143 3.06 -46.28 19.47
C ALA A 143 4.24 -46.91 20.28
N ARG A 144 5.06 -46.11 20.95
CA ARG A 144 6.11 -46.56 21.88
C ARG A 144 5.62 -46.81 23.29
N PHE A 145 4.43 -46.34 23.65
CA PHE A 145 3.78 -46.53 24.98
C PHE A 145 2.46 -47.30 24.86
N TRP A 146 2.46 -48.43 24.18
CA TRP A 146 1.28 -49.27 23.85
C TRP A 146 0.64 -50.01 25.03
N TRP A 147 1.05 -49.77 26.26
CA TRP A 147 0.55 -50.45 27.44
C TRP A 147 -0.22 -49.52 28.42
N GLN A 148 -0.57 -48.31 28.02
CA GLN A 148 -1.56 -47.51 28.72
C GLN A 148 -2.93 -47.62 28.00
N GLN A 149 -3.80 -48.41 28.59
CA GLN A 149 -5.19 -48.59 28.21
C GLN A 149 -5.85 -47.20 28.21
N ALA A 150 -6.32 -46.71 27.05
CA ALA A 150 -7.20 -45.56 26.93
C ALA A 150 -8.59 -46.07 26.75
N ASP A 151 -9.50 -45.64 27.63
CA ASP A 151 -10.93 -45.77 27.45
C ASP A 151 -11.32 -45.01 26.20
N ASP A 152 -11.83 -45.73 25.21
CA ASP A 152 -12.47 -45.16 24.02
C ASP A 152 -13.81 -44.55 24.41
N GLU A 153 -13.85 -43.26 24.69
CA GLU A 153 -15.07 -42.49 24.54
C GLU A 153 -15.20 -42.05 23.11
N ASP A 154 -16.14 -42.64 22.39
CA ASP A 154 -16.58 -42.31 21.05
C ASP A 154 -17.02 -40.83 21.01
N LEU A 155 -16.10 -39.94 20.61
CA LEU A 155 -16.49 -38.63 20.12
C LEU A 155 -17.05 -38.79 18.71
N GLU A 156 -18.38 -38.90 18.63
CA GLU A 156 -19.10 -38.73 17.37
C GLU A 156 -18.69 -37.40 16.75
N GLU A 157 -17.82 -37.47 15.75
CA GLU A 157 -17.58 -36.41 14.79
C GLU A 157 -18.87 -36.16 14.02
N THR A 158 -19.76 -35.32 14.55
CA THR A 158 -20.82 -34.71 13.74
C THR A 158 -20.18 -33.70 12.79
N GLY A 159 -19.55 -34.24 11.77
CA GLY A 159 -18.99 -33.48 10.65
C GLY A 159 -20.09 -32.99 9.74
N ASP A 160 -20.85 -32.03 10.14
CA ASP A 160 -21.57 -31.15 9.22
C ASP A 160 -20.71 -29.91 8.94
N SER A 161 -19.57 -30.13 8.26
CA SER A 161 -18.86 -29.05 7.62
C SER A 161 -19.66 -28.62 6.38
N SER A 162 -20.82 -28.00 6.62
CA SER A 162 -21.43 -27.16 5.61
C SER A 162 -20.37 -26.15 5.23
N LYS A 163 -19.89 -26.22 3.98
CA LYS A 163 -18.98 -25.27 3.35
C LYS A 163 -19.64 -23.90 3.33
N THR A 164 -19.71 -23.26 4.47
CA THR A 164 -19.89 -21.82 4.53
C THR A 164 -18.61 -21.28 3.94
N GLU A 165 -18.62 -20.98 2.62
CA GLU A 165 -17.59 -20.14 2.05
C GLU A 165 -17.60 -18.88 2.89
N THR A 166 -16.65 -18.78 3.80
CA THR A 166 -16.54 -17.62 4.69
C THR A 166 -16.38 -16.40 3.80
N ASN A 167 -17.04 -15.30 4.15
CA ASN A 167 -16.90 -14.02 3.44
C ASN A 167 -15.43 -13.63 3.21
N CYS A 168 -14.53 -14.10 4.05
CA CYS A 168 -13.07 -13.98 3.92
C CYS A 168 -12.53 -14.61 2.64
N GLY A 169 -12.95 -15.84 2.29
CA GLY A 169 -12.50 -16.49 1.06
C GLY A 169 -12.95 -15.73 -0.19
N LYS A 170 -14.15 -15.14 -0.15
CA LYS A 170 -14.67 -14.32 -1.25
C LYS A 170 -13.90 -13.02 -1.42
N LEU A 171 -13.50 -12.40 -0.30
CA LEU A 171 -12.71 -11.16 -0.32
C LEU A 171 -11.38 -11.34 -1.06
N PHE A 172 -10.73 -12.48 -0.89
CA PHE A 172 -9.43 -12.78 -1.50
C PHE A 172 -9.51 -13.50 -2.85
N ALA A 173 -10.71 -13.81 -3.34
CA ALA A 173 -10.87 -14.43 -4.66
C ALA A 173 -10.83 -13.42 -5.83
N MET A 174 -10.16 -12.28 -5.65
CA MET A 174 -10.10 -11.18 -6.62
C MET A 174 -8.80 -11.18 -7.40
N ASP A 175 -8.49 -12.30 -8.04
CA ASP A 175 -7.36 -12.34 -8.96
C ASP A 175 -7.68 -11.65 -10.27
N GLY A 176 -6.69 -11.00 -10.87
CA GLY A 176 -6.80 -10.47 -12.20
C GLY A 176 -6.41 -9.00 -12.33
N PHE A 177 -6.79 -8.44 -13.47
CA PHE A 177 -6.52 -7.04 -13.77
C PHE A 177 -7.57 -6.12 -13.18
N SER A 178 -7.13 -4.93 -12.83
CA SER A 178 -8.00 -3.84 -12.39
C SER A 178 -7.63 -2.53 -13.08
N ILE A 179 -8.59 -1.64 -13.17
CA ILE A 179 -8.42 -0.26 -13.64
C ILE A 179 -9.14 0.67 -12.67
N GLY A 180 -8.57 1.83 -12.42
CA GLY A 180 -9.21 2.77 -11.52
C GLY A 180 -8.75 4.20 -11.68
N LEU A 181 -9.36 5.04 -10.86
CA LEU A 181 -9.05 6.45 -10.73
C LEU A 181 -8.75 6.77 -9.28
N GLY A 182 -7.72 7.56 -9.04
CA GLY A 182 -7.36 8.09 -7.73
C GLY A 182 -7.42 9.61 -7.72
N LEU A 183 -7.92 10.16 -6.62
CA LEU A 183 -7.88 11.57 -6.28
C LEU A 183 -7.31 11.68 -4.87
N GLY A 184 -6.23 12.41 -4.70
CA GLY A 184 -5.61 12.55 -3.39
C GLY A 184 -4.81 13.83 -3.27
N GLY A 185 -4.26 14.03 -2.08
CA GLY A 185 -3.41 15.16 -1.82
C GLY A 185 -2.93 15.24 -0.39
N GLY A 186 -2.09 16.24 -0.14
CA GLY A 186 -1.57 16.58 1.15
C GLY A 186 -1.62 18.08 1.41
N TYR A 187 -1.71 18.44 2.67
CA TYR A 187 -1.69 19.81 3.15
C TYR A 187 -0.73 19.93 4.34
N ASN A 188 0.26 20.78 4.22
CA ASN A 188 1.19 21.10 5.30
C ASN A 188 0.49 22.01 6.33
N VAL A 189 -0.04 21.41 7.39
CA VAL A 189 -0.66 22.16 8.52
C VAL A 189 0.39 23.01 9.21
N SER A 190 1.63 22.55 9.23
CA SER A 190 2.80 23.26 9.73
C SER A 190 4.06 22.71 9.04
N ARG A 191 5.24 23.28 9.35
CA ARG A 191 6.51 22.71 8.85
C ARG A 191 6.77 21.29 9.33
N LEU A 192 6.18 20.90 10.47
CA LEU A 192 6.36 19.58 11.09
C LEU A 192 5.28 18.57 10.66
N PHE A 193 4.07 19.01 10.37
CA PHE A 193 2.92 18.14 10.17
C PHE A 193 2.21 18.42 8.87
N ALA A 194 1.81 17.36 8.19
CA ALA A 194 0.90 17.39 7.05
C ALA A 194 -0.31 16.48 7.29
N ALA A 195 -1.45 16.88 6.77
CA ALA A 195 -2.63 16.03 6.62
C ALA A 195 -2.66 15.48 5.20
N THR A 196 -3.01 14.22 5.03
CA THR A 196 -3.11 13.57 3.71
C THR A 196 -4.47 12.91 3.53
N GLY A 197 -4.89 12.74 2.28
CA GLY A 197 -6.14 12.04 1.98
C GLY A 197 -6.16 11.51 0.56
N LEU A 198 -6.75 10.31 0.39
CA LEU A 198 -6.88 9.63 -0.88
C LEU A 198 -8.27 9.01 -0.99
N VAL A 199 -8.89 9.22 -2.13
CA VAL A 199 -10.10 8.50 -2.57
C VAL A 199 -9.76 7.76 -3.85
N GLN A 200 -10.09 6.47 -3.93
CA GLN A 200 -9.91 5.68 -5.12
C GLN A 200 -11.18 4.92 -5.46
N VAL A 201 -11.45 4.81 -6.75
CA VAL A 201 -12.47 3.92 -7.30
C VAL A 201 -11.78 2.99 -8.26
N GLU A 202 -11.96 1.70 -8.08
CA GLU A 202 -11.31 0.64 -8.82
C GLU A 202 -12.34 -0.36 -9.33
N TYR A 203 -12.23 -0.74 -10.58
CA TYR A 203 -12.97 -1.83 -11.18
C TYR A 203 -12.03 -3.01 -11.43
N ASN A 204 -12.29 -4.12 -10.77
CA ASN A 204 -11.61 -5.38 -11.02
C ASN A 204 -12.39 -6.19 -12.04
N PHE A 205 -11.73 -6.61 -13.13
CA PHE A 205 -12.38 -7.33 -14.24
C PHE A 205 -12.92 -8.71 -13.85
N SER A 206 -12.42 -9.28 -12.76
CA SER A 206 -12.92 -10.57 -12.29
C SER A 206 -14.22 -10.46 -11.51
N LYS A 207 -14.52 -9.30 -10.88
CA LYS A 207 -15.69 -9.27 -9.97
C LYS A 207 -16.34 -7.94 -9.64
N ASP A 208 -15.61 -6.82 -9.39
CA ASP A 208 -16.30 -5.79 -8.61
C ASP A 208 -15.73 -4.37 -8.70
N VAL A 209 -16.56 -3.44 -8.24
CA VAL A 209 -16.18 -2.05 -8.00
C VAL A 209 -15.78 -1.90 -6.53
N MET A 210 -14.57 -1.43 -6.28
CA MET A 210 -14.06 -1.13 -4.96
C MET A 210 -13.92 0.39 -4.79
N VAL A 211 -14.37 0.90 -3.66
CA VAL A 211 -14.13 2.29 -3.23
C VAL A 211 -13.21 2.28 -2.02
N SER A 212 -12.16 3.08 -2.07
CA SER A 212 -11.21 3.22 -0.98
C SER A 212 -11.14 4.68 -0.51
N LEU A 213 -11.03 4.86 0.80
CA LEU A 213 -10.80 6.14 1.46
C LEU A 213 -9.60 5.99 2.42
N VAL A 214 -8.58 6.81 2.26
CA VAL A 214 -7.34 6.72 3.05
C VAL A 214 -6.97 8.10 3.59
N PRO A 215 -7.53 8.54 4.71
CA PRO A 215 -7.02 9.69 5.46
C PRO A 215 -5.69 9.34 6.15
N GLY A 216 -4.85 10.34 6.34
CA GLY A 216 -3.57 10.17 7.00
C GLY A 216 -3.00 11.47 7.57
N VAL A 217 -1.96 11.30 8.34
CA VAL A 217 -1.11 12.39 8.86
C VAL A 217 0.35 12.04 8.62
N ALA A 218 1.18 13.04 8.38
CA ALA A 218 2.61 12.84 8.20
C ALA A 218 3.43 13.83 9.03
N PHE A 219 4.61 13.38 9.46
CA PHE A 219 5.56 14.14 10.24
C PHE A 219 6.85 14.34 9.45
N ASN A 220 7.31 15.59 9.32
CA ASN A 220 8.47 15.97 8.54
C ASN A 220 9.77 15.73 9.33
N LEU A 221 10.55 14.75 8.92
CA LEU A 221 11.81 14.41 9.55
C LEU A 221 12.92 15.44 9.26
N LEU A 222 12.85 16.15 8.14
CA LEU A 222 13.88 17.14 7.79
C LEU A 222 13.89 18.34 8.74
N GLU A 223 12.79 18.62 9.41
CA GLU A 223 12.75 19.67 10.42
C GLU A 223 13.44 19.26 11.74
N VAL A 224 13.47 17.94 12.02
CA VAL A 224 14.15 17.36 13.19
C VAL A 224 15.61 17.04 12.88
N TRP A 225 15.90 16.64 11.66
CA TRP A 225 17.25 16.28 11.18
C TRP A 225 17.71 17.17 10.02
N PRO A 226 18.04 18.45 10.27
CA PRO A 226 18.35 19.42 9.21
C PRO A 226 19.55 19.03 8.36
N TRP A 227 20.48 18.22 8.85
CA TRP A 227 21.63 17.74 8.09
C TRP A 227 21.24 16.87 6.89
N ALA A 228 20.09 16.19 6.97
CA ALA A 228 19.60 15.36 5.87
C ALA A 228 19.10 16.20 4.68
N LYS A 229 18.82 17.50 4.85
CA LYS A 229 18.42 18.44 3.78
C LYS A 229 19.49 18.58 2.69
N ASN A 230 20.72 18.19 2.96
CA ASN A 230 21.80 18.20 1.95
C ASN A 230 21.65 17.05 0.92
N SER A 231 20.99 15.97 1.29
CA SER A 231 20.87 14.76 0.46
C SER A 231 19.42 14.44 0.05
N LEU A 232 18.45 14.92 0.83
CA LEU A 232 17.04 14.64 0.60
C LEU A 232 16.25 15.94 0.42
N ARG A 233 15.32 15.92 -0.52
CA ARG A 233 14.34 17.01 -0.71
C ARG A 233 13.15 16.85 0.22
N SER A 234 12.82 15.61 0.58
CA SER A 234 11.73 15.29 1.49
C SER A 234 12.06 14.06 2.32
N ALA A 235 11.57 14.04 3.57
CA ALA A 235 11.58 12.87 4.43
C ALA A 235 10.40 12.97 5.40
N TRP A 236 9.45 12.03 5.30
CA TRP A 236 8.23 12.03 6.10
C TRP A 236 8.01 10.67 6.74
N ILE A 237 7.55 10.67 7.99
CA ILE A 237 6.89 9.50 8.59
C ILE A 237 5.39 9.73 8.47
N SER A 238 4.67 8.78 7.87
CA SER A 238 3.23 8.85 7.69
C SER A 238 2.49 7.80 8.50
N PHE A 239 1.32 8.16 8.97
CA PHE A 239 0.33 7.25 9.54
C PHE A 239 -0.96 7.38 8.72
N GLU A 240 -1.40 6.29 8.15
CA GLU A 240 -2.57 6.25 7.26
C GLU A 240 -3.57 5.21 7.74
N VAL A 241 -4.84 5.54 7.65
CA VAL A 241 -5.95 4.63 7.93
C VAL A 241 -6.76 4.46 6.67
N GLY A 242 -6.74 3.27 6.08
CA GLY A 242 -7.49 2.95 4.87
C GLY A 242 -8.81 2.25 5.19
N GLY A 243 -9.92 2.74 4.63
CA GLY A 243 -11.18 2.01 4.57
C GLY A 243 -11.46 1.60 3.13
N GLN A 244 -11.84 0.35 2.90
CA GLN A 244 -12.18 -0.19 1.58
C GLN A 244 -13.54 -0.87 1.64
N ARG A 245 -14.37 -0.63 0.63
CA ARG A 245 -15.67 -1.27 0.49
C ARG A 245 -15.88 -1.75 -0.94
N TYR A 246 -16.36 -2.97 -1.07
CA TYR A 246 -16.83 -3.52 -2.33
C TYR A 246 -18.30 -3.16 -2.54
N VAL A 247 -18.66 -2.75 -3.76
CA VAL A 247 -20.01 -2.25 -4.08
C VAL A 247 -20.92 -3.36 -4.60
N HIS A 248 -20.33 -4.38 -5.24
CA HIS A 248 -21.02 -5.56 -5.76
C HIS A 248 -20.27 -6.84 -5.36
N GLY A 249 -20.80 -8.02 -5.61
CA GLY A 249 -20.11 -9.30 -5.43
C GLY A 249 -20.43 -10.03 -4.11
N GLY A 250 -21.34 -9.50 -3.31
CA GLY A 250 -21.84 -10.21 -2.12
C GLY A 250 -20.89 -10.20 -0.92
N VAL A 251 -19.86 -9.32 -0.94
CA VAL A 251 -19.05 -9.02 0.23
C VAL A 251 -19.59 -7.76 0.88
N GLU A 252 -20.23 -7.91 2.03
CA GLU A 252 -20.73 -6.77 2.80
C GLU A 252 -19.71 -6.38 3.87
N GLY A 253 -19.55 -5.08 4.08
CA GLY A 253 -18.71 -4.54 5.14
C GLY A 253 -17.55 -3.68 4.63
N TRP A 254 -16.83 -3.10 5.58
CA TRP A 254 -15.62 -2.33 5.38
C TRP A 254 -14.41 -3.14 5.82
N SER A 255 -13.42 -3.24 4.98
CA SER A 255 -12.09 -3.67 5.39
C SER A 255 -11.25 -2.44 5.75
N ASN A 256 -10.46 -2.54 6.81
CA ASN A 256 -9.65 -1.46 7.30
C ASN A 256 -8.16 -1.80 7.20
N THR A 257 -7.36 -0.79 6.92
CA THR A 257 -5.90 -0.92 6.87
C THR A 257 -5.27 0.20 7.68
N PHE A 258 -4.28 -0.14 8.48
CA PHE A 258 -3.48 0.82 9.24
C PHE A 258 -2.04 0.71 8.77
N PHE A 259 -1.45 1.82 8.35
CA PHE A 259 -0.07 1.89 7.90
C PHE A 259 0.74 2.88 8.71
N LEU A 260 1.96 2.45 9.05
CA LEU A 260 3.05 3.34 9.43
C LEU A 260 4.10 3.29 8.32
N GLY A 261 4.43 4.43 7.75
CA GLY A 261 5.29 4.51 6.59
C GLY A 261 6.41 5.54 6.70
N LEU A 262 7.41 5.36 5.86
CA LEU A 262 8.52 6.28 5.63
C LEU A 262 8.51 6.67 4.15
N GLN A 263 8.52 7.98 3.89
CA GLN A 263 8.56 8.56 2.53
C GLN A 263 9.84 9.37 2.38
N LEU A 264 10.61 9.11 1.34
CA LEU A 264 11.85 9.81 1.03
C LEU A 264 11.81 10.33 -0.39
N GLY A 265 12.22 11.59 -0.61
CA GLY A 265 12.36 12.19 -1.93
C GLY A 265 13.75 12.76 -2.15
N ALA A 266 14.30 12.54 -3.36
CA ALA A 266 15.61 13.00 -3.79
C ALA A 266 15.53 13.95 -4.99
#